data_428e6dc82fabf6c36ef839acc50614b1
#
_entry.id   428e6dc82fabf6c36ef839acc50614b1
#
_cell.length_a   1.000
_cell.length_b   1.000
_cell.length_c   1.000
_cell.angle_alpha   90.00
_cell.angle_beta   90.00
_cell.angle_gamma   90.00
#
_symmetry.space_group_name_H-M   'P 1'
#
loop_
_entity.id
_entity.type
_entity.pdbx_description
1 polymer ?
#
loop_
_entity_poly.entity_id
_entity_poly.type
_entity_poly.pdbx_seq_one_letter_code
_entity_poly.pdbx_strand_id
1 'polypeptide(L)'
;GLHIVRTQTYVELLAQHLQGNEAFRPALDNGRLQMVVKAAPLHDIGKVGVPDRILLKPGRLTPEEFAIMKAHPVIGADAITKAMEQSLSGVAAGVAAQASGAFSFLEIAREISLGHHEKWDGSGYPAGLAGEAIPVSARLMALADVFDALMTRRVYKPAFSLEETTRIICEGRGSHFDPAVVDAFMARRDEFADIAARLADPEPAGGEAA
;
A
#
# COMPACT_ATOMS: atom_id res chain seq x y z
N GLY A 1 -7.08 -11.41 5.06
CA GLY A 1 -8.32 -11.21 4.35
C GLY A 1 -8.11 -10.86 2.89
N LEU A 2 -9.18 -10.71 2.13
CA LEU A 2 -9.14 -10.41 0.70
C LEU A 2 -8.58 -9.00 0.40
N HIS A 3 -8.51 -8.11 1.38
CA HIS A 3 -7.82 -6.81 1.29
C HIS A 3 -6.41 -6.92 0.67
N ILE A 4 -5.60 -7.85 1.15
CA ILE A 4 -4.22 -8.05 0.64
C ILE A 4 -4.24 -8.41 -0.86
N VAL A 5 -5.13 -9.29 -1.27
CA VAL A 5 -5.25 -9.71 -2.68
C VAL A 5 -5.76 -8.55 -3.53
N ARG A 6 -6.77 -7.81 -3.05
CA ARG A 6 -7.32 -6.66 -3.76
C ARG A 6 -6.27 -5.57 -3.97
N THR A 7 -5.61 -5.12 -2.89
CA THR A 7 -4.59 -4.05 -2.98
C THR A 7 -3.43 -4.46 -3.87
N GLN A 8 -2.97 -5.71 -3.81
CA GLN A 8 -1.96 -6.25 -4.72
C GLN A 8 -2.41 -6.15 -6.19
N THR A 9 -3.65 -6.50 -6.48
CA THR A 9 -4.19 -6.46 -7.85
C THR A 9 -4.37 -5.02 -8.33
N TYR A 10 -4.78 -4.08 -7.47
CA TYR A 10 -4.85 -2.66 -7.81
C TYR A 10 -3.47 -2.08 -8.12
N VAL A 11 -2.46 -2.41 -7.31
CA VAL A 11 -1.06 -2.02 -7.58
C VAL A 11 -0.59 -2.56 -8.93
N GLU A 12 -0.93 -3.81 -9.27
CA GLU A 12 -0.60 -4.39 -10.58
C GLU A 12 -1.22 -3.61 -11.74
N LEU A 13 -2.51 -3.27 -11.66
CA LEU A 13 -3.20 -2.49 -12.68
C LEU A 13 -2.55 -1.12 -12.90
N LEU A 14 -2.24 -0.40 -11.81
CA LEU A 14 -1.57 0.90 -11.88
C LEU A 14 -0.17 0.77 -12.49
N ALA A 15 0.62 -0.20 -12.03
CA ALA A 15 1.97 -0.43 -12.51
C ALA A 15 2.00 -0.78 -14.00
N GLN A 16 1.10 -1.65 -14.48
CA GLN A 16 0.96 -2.01 -15.89
C GLN A 16 0.61 -0.79 -16.75
N HIS A 17 -0.29 0.08 -16.28
CA HIS A 17 -0.66 1.29 -17.01
C HIS A 17 0.50 2.28 -17.10
N LEU A 18 1.26 2.44 -16.00
CA LEU A 18 2.33 3.44 -15.89
C LEU A 18 3.68 2.97 -16.43
N GLN A 19 3.87 1.68 -16.69
CA GLN A 19 5.15 1.12 -17.19
C GLN A 19 5.61 1.79 -18.50
N GLY A 20 4.68 2.22 -19.35
CA GLY A 20 4.98 2.95 -20.59
C GLY A 20 5.39 4.42 -20.38
N ASN A 21 5.19 4.98 -19.20
CA ASN A 21 5.52 6.36 -18.89
C ASN A 21 7.00 6.50 -18.50
N GLU A 22 7.74 7.43 -19.14
CA GLU A 22 9.18 7.61 -18.92
C GLU A 22 9.56 7.89 -17.47
N ALA A 23 8.75 8.64 -16.73
CA ALA A 23 8.98 8.96 -15.32
C ALA A 23 8.87 7.74 -14.40
N PHE A 24 8.09 6.73 -14.78
CA PHE A 24 7.85 5.52 -14.00
C PHE A 24 8.72 4.33 -14.44
N ARG A 25 9.25 4.37 -15.66
CA ARG A 25 10.04 3.29 -16.26
C ARG A 25 11.20 2.79 -15.37
N PRO A 26 12.02 3.66 -14.75
CA PRO A 26 13.12 3.19 -13.91
C PRO A 26 12.67 2.35 -12.72
N ALA A 27 11.45 2.57 -12.23
CA ALA A 27 10.89 1.85 -11.09
C ALA A 27 10.06 0.61 -11.48
N LEU A 28 9.65 0.48 -12.75
CA LEU A 28 8.71 -0.56 -13.20
C LEU A 28 9.28 -1.49 -14.29
N ASP A 29 10.41 -1.16 -14.92
CA ASP A 29 11.04 -1.99 -15.95
C ASP A 29 11.92 -3.12 -15.36
N ASN A 30 12.43 -4.00 -16.24
CA ASN A 30 13.37 -5.06 -15.92
C ASN A 30 12.91 -6.02 -14.80
N GLY A 31 11.63 -6.36 -14.79
CA GLY A 31 11.03 -7.25 -13.79
C GLY A 31 10.71 -6.58 -12.45
N ARG A 32 11.01 -5.30 -12.27
CA ARG A 32 10.70 -4.54 -11.04
C ARG A 32 9.19 -4.44 -10.79
N LEU A 33 8.35 -4.32 -11.84
CA LEU A 33 6.91 -4.35 -11.73
C LEU A 33 6.43 -5.56 -10.93
N GLN A 34 6.91 -6.76 -11.28
CA GLN A 34 6.53 -7.98 -10.56
C GLN A 34 7.02 -7.99 -9.10
N MET A 35 8.15 -7.35 -8.82
CA MET A 35 8.64 -7.20 -7.45
C MET A 35 7.75 -6.23 -6.65
N VAL A 36 7.35 -5.10 -7.24
CA VAL A 36 6.41 -4.15 -6.62
C VAL A 36 5.08 -4.83 -6.29
N VAL A 37 4.51 -5.57 -7.24
CA VAL A 37 3.26 -6.31 -7.04
C VAL A 37 3.39 -7.35 -5.92
N LYS A 38 4.49 -8.12 -5.90
CA LYS A 38 4.72 -9.14 -4.85
C LYS A 38 5.01 -8.52 -3.48
N ALA A 39 5.55 -7.31 -3.43
CA ALA A 39 5.88 -6.60 -2.19
C ALA A 39 4.69 -5.86 -1.58
N ALA A 40 3.68 -5.51 -2.38
CA ALA A 40 2.48 -4.78 -1.91
C ALA A 40 1.81 -5.39 -0.66
N PRO A 41 1.71 -6.73 -0.49
CA PRO A 41 1.19 -7.35 0.73
C PRO A 41 1.92 -6.97 2.03
N LEU A 42 3.15 -6.50 1.93
CA LEU A 42 3.99 -6.19 3.10
C LEU A 42 3.84 -4.74 3.60
N HIS A 43 2.98 -3.90 2.97
CA HIS A 43 2.81 -2.51 3.37
C HIS A 43 2.51 -2.34 4.86
N ASP A 44 1.69 -3.20 5.40
CA ASP A 44 1.18 -3.19 6.78
C ASP A 44 1.91 -4.15 7.75
N ILE A 45 3.04 -4.75 7.35
CA ILE A 45 3.74 -5.74 8.17
C ILE A 45 4.08 -5.23 9.58
N GLY A 46 4.33 -3.93 9.71
CA GLY A 46 4.65 -3.30 10.99
C GLY A 46 3.48 -3.18 11.95
N LYS A 47 2.25 -3.43 11.54
CA LYS A 47 1.09 -3.49 12.44
C LYS A 47 1.23 -4.55 13.53
N VAL A 48 2.03 -5.58 13.31
CA VAL A 48 2.36 -6.58 14.33
C VAL A 48 3.04 -5.98 15.56
N GLY A 49 3.70 -4.84 15.42
CA GLY A 49 4.32 -4.11 16.52
C GLY A 49 3.43 -3.07 17.21
N VAL A 50 2.20 -2.90 16.74
CA VAL A 50 1.21 -1.99 17.36
C VAL A 50 0.47 -2.76 18.47
N PRO A 51 0.32 -2.20 19.67
CA PRO A 51 -0.40 -2.87 20.77
C PRO A 51 -1.84 -3.23 20.38
N ASP A 52 -2.29 -4.44 20.73
CA ASP A 52 -3.62 -4.97 20.38
C ASP A 52 -4.77 -4.05 20.82
N ARG A 53 -4.65 -3.41 22.00
CA ARG A 53 -5.64 -2.44 22.50
C ARG A 53 -5.87 -1.26 21.56
N ILE A 54 -4.91 -0.96 20.69
CA ILE A 54 -5.00 0.11 19.68
C ILE A 54 -5.41 -0.48 18.34
N LEU A 55 -4.72 -1.54 17.91
CA LEU A 55 -4.96 -2.19 16.63
C LEU A 55 -6.38 -2.73 16.50
N LEU A 56 -6.90 -3.34 17.57
CA LEU A 56 -8.22 -3.98 17.62
C LEU A 56 -9.29 -3.12 18.28
N LYS A 57 -9.01 -1.83 18.54
CA LYS A 57 -9.96 -0.95 19.21
C LYS A 57 -11.27 -0.84 18.44
N PRO A 58 -12.41 -1.16 19.07
CA PRO A 58 -13.71 -0.99 18.46
C PRO A 58 -14.11 0.50 18.52
N GLY A 59 -13.70 1.30 17.53
CA GLY A 59 -14.02 2.71 17.43
C GLY A 59 -12.89 3.58 16.92
N ARG A 60 -13.09 4.90 17.01
CA ARG A 60 -12.06 5.87 16.60
C ARG A 60 -10.89 5.87 17.59
N LEU A 61 -9.68 5.99 17.06
CA LEU A 61 -8.48 6.21 17.86
C LEU A 61 -8.45 7.65 18.38
N THR A 62 -7.97 7.84 19.63
CA THR A 62 -7.63 9.18 20.11
C THR A 62 -6.40 9.72 19.37
N PRO A 63 -6.08 11.02 19.45
CA PRO A 63 -4.86 11.56 18.84
C PRO A 63 -3.58 10.83 19.32
N GLU A 64 -3.50 10.47 20.61
CA GLU A 64 -2.37 9.77 21.21
C GLU A 64 -2.28 8.31 20.68
N GLU A 65 -3.40 7.60 20.60
CA GLU A 65 -3.47 6.27 20.01
C GLU A 65 -3.14 6.28 18.52
N PHE A 66 -3.61 7.30 17.80
CA PHE A 66 -3.29 7.47 16.39
C PHE A 66 -1.79 7.76 16.18
N ALA A 67 -1.15 8.51 17.10
CA ALA A 67 0.30 8.70 17.07
C ALA A 67 1.06 7.38 17.20
N ILE A 68 0.59 6.45 18.05
CA ILE A 68 1.15 5.10 18.16
C ILE A 68 0.89 4.29 16.88
N MET A 69 -0.32 4.35 16.34
CA MET A 69 -0.66 3.68 15.08
C MET A 69 0.24 4.14 13.93
N LYS A 70 0.57 5.43 13.84
CA LYS A 70 1.46 5.98 12.81
C LYS A 70 2.91 5.47 12.88
N ALA A 71 3.28 4.69 13.88
CA ALA A 71 4.61 4.10 13.96
C ALA A 71 4.75 2.82 13.10
N HIS A 72 3.64 2.17 12.68
CA HIS A 72 3.72 0.90 11.94
C HIS A 72 4.55 0.96 10.64
N PRO A 73 4.58 2.06 9.84
CA PRO A 73 5.44 2.12 8.66
C PRO A 73 6.92 1.97 9.02
N VAL A 74 7.35 2.65 10.08
CA VAL A 74 8.74 2.58 10.58
C VAL A 74 9.04 1.19 11.15
N ILE A 75 8.16 0.65 11.98
CA ILE A 75 8.30 -0.69 12.56
C ILE A 75 8.46 -1.74 11.45
N GLY A 76 7.64 -1.67 10.40
CA GLY A 76 7.71 -2.57 9.26
C GLY A 76 9.01 -2.43 8.47
N ALA A 77 9.40 -1.19 8.16
CA ALA A 77 10.65 -0.91 7.46
C ALA A 77 11.88 -1.39 8.26
N ASP A 78 11.89 -1.21 9.58
CA ASP A 78 12.97 -1.68 10.47
C ASP A 78 13.05 -3.21 10.51
N ALA A 79 11.89 -3.89 10.55
CA ALA A 79 11.84 -5.35 10.51
C ALA A 79 12.40 -5.90 9.18
N ILE A 80 12.04 -5.28 8.06
CA ILE A 80 12.56 -5.65 6.73
C ILE A 80 14.07 -5.36 6.66
N THR A 81 14.54 -4.22 7.16
CA THR A 81 15.97 -3.86 7.19
C THR A 81 16.77 -4.89 7.97
N LYS A 82 16.31 -5.31 9.14
CA LYS A 82 16.95 -6.39 9.93
C LYS A 82 17.03 -7.71 9.16
N ALA A 83 15.97 -8.07 8.44
CA ALA A 83 15.96 -9.27 7.60
C ALA A 83 16.99 -9.18 6.46
N MET A 84 17.15 -7.99 5.85
CA MET A 84 18.18 -7.72 4.83
C MET A 84 19.60 -7.88 5.40
N GLU A 85 19.87 -7.30 6.57
CA GLU A 85 21.18 -7.37 7.24
C GLU A 85 21.54 -8.83 7.61
N GLN A 86 20.59 -9.59 8.13
CA GLN A 86 20.79 -11.00 8.46
C GLN A 86 21.06 -11.85 7.22
N SER A 87 20.39 -11.56 6.10
CA SER A 87 20.61 -12.25 4.84
C SER A 87 22.01 -11.99 4.29
N LEU A 88 22.56 -10.79 4.45
CA LEU A 88 23.90 -10.42 4.03
C LEU A 88 25.01 -11.07 4.89
N SER A 89 24.78 -11.20 6.19
CA SER A 89 25.75 -11.78 7.12
C SER A 89 25.92 -13.31 6.98
N GLY A 90 24.96 -14.00 6.33
CA GLY A 90 24.97 -15.44 6.10
C GLY A 90 25.47 -15.86 4.70
N VAL A 91 25.75 -14.93 3.79
CA VAL A 91 26.09 -15.23 2.39
C VAL A 91 27.60 -15.43 2.23
N ALA A 92 28.04 -16.67 2.04
CA ALA A 92 29.35 -16.98 1.50
C ALA A 92 29.45 -16.43 0.06
N ALA A 93 30.62 -15.94 -0.35
CA ALA A 93 30.88 -15.16 -1.58
C ALA A 93 30.46 -15.79 -2.95
N GLY A 94 29.84 -16.95 -2.97
CA GLY A 94 29.38 -17.64 -4.19
C GLY A 94 27.87 -17.53 -4.49
N VAL A 95 27.06 -16.89 -3.64
CA VAL A 95 25.58 -16.85 -3.76
C VAL A 95 25.06 -15.44 -4.12
N ALA A 96 25.95 -14.53 -4.48
CA ALA A 96 25.68 -13.11 -4.68
C ALA A 96 24.60 -12.79 -5.75
N ALA A 97 24.47 -13.61 -6.81
CA ALA A 97 23.53 -13.34 -7.91
C ALA A 97 22.06 -13.67 -7.54
N GLN A 98 21.81 -14.72 -6.75
CA GLN A 98 20.46 -15.03 -6.23
C GLN A 98 20.07 -14.10 -5.07
N ALA A 99 21.06 -13.62 -4.31
CA ALA A 99 20.88 -12.62 -3.26
C ALA A 99 20.44 -11.26 -3.83
N SER A 100 20.85 -10.88 -5.05
CA SER A 100 20.50 -9.58 -5.64
C SER A 100 19.00 -9.40 -5.88
N GLY A 101 18.31 -10.43 -6.39
CA GLY A 101 16.85 -10.37 -6.61
C GLY A 101 16.05 -10.32 -5.32
N ALA A 102 16.45 -11.13 -4.33
CA ALA A 102 15.81 -11.11 -3.00
C ALA A 102 16.06 -9.77 -2.29
N PHE A 103 17.27 -9.21 -2.43
CA PHE A 103 17.61 -7.90 -1.87
C PHE A 103 16.78 -6.78 -2.48
N SER A 104 16.68 -6.74 -3.82
CA SER A 104 15.84 -5.74 -4.52
C SER A 104 14.37 -5.85 -4.15
N PHE A 105 13.86 -7.07 -3.96
CA PHE A 105 12.50 -7.29 -3.47
C PHE A 105 12.29 -6.70 -2.07
N LEU A 106 13.23 -6.95 -1.14
CA LEU A 106 13.14 -6.43 0.23
C LEU A 106 13.31 -4.90 0.27
N GLU A 107 14.13 -4.30 -0.60
CA GLU A 107 14.21 -2.85 -0.73
C GLU A 107 12.85 -2.25 -1.13
N ILE A 108 12.18 -2.81 -2.14
CA ILE A 108 10.86 -2.37 -2.58
C ILE A 108 9.82 -2.57 -1.47
N ALA A 109 9.87 -3.69 -0.76
CA ALA A 109 8.96 -3.93 0.37
C ALA A 109 9.17 -2.91 1.50
N ARG A 110 10.41 -2.52 1.77
CA ARG A 110 10.76 -1.47 2.74
C ARG A 110 10.26 -0.10 2.29
N GLU A 111 10.43 0.25 1.01
CA GLU A 111 9.90 1.49 0.43
C GLU A 111 8.36 1.57 0.59
N ILE A 112 7.67 0.50 0.24
CA ILE A 112 6.20 0.40 0.37
C ILE A 112 5.79 0.53 1.83
N SER A 113 6.38 -0.26 2.73
CA SER A 113 6.05 -0.23 4.15
C SER A 113 6.27 1.15 4.75
N LEU A 114 7.39 1.80 4.44
CA LEU A 114 7.74 3.10 4.99
C LEU A 114 6.91 4.24 4.39
N GLY A 115 6.60 4.17 3.07
CA GLY A 115 6.12 5.33 2.33
C GLY A 115 4.63 5.33 1.95
N HIS A 116 3.87 4.25 2.17
CA HIS A 116 2.48 4.18 1.71
C HIS A 116 1.51 5.15 2.39
N HIS A 117 1.91 5.80 3.47
CA HIS A 117 1.18 6.89 4.13
C HIS A 117 1.76 8.28 3.88
N GLU A 118 2.82 8.38 3.06
CA GLU A 118 3.24 9.68 2.56
C GLU A 118 2.20 10.26 1.61
N LYS A 119 2.14 11.58 1.54
CA LYS A 119 1.21 12.29 0.65
C LYS A 119 1.99 13.16 -0.32
N TRP A 120 1.47 13.28 -1.53
CA TRP A 120 2.13 14.03 -2.60
C TRP A 120 2.54 15.45 -2.21
N ASP A 121 1.74 16.11 -1.38
CA ASP A 121 1.98 17.48 -0.88
C ASP A 121 2.95 17.56 0.33
N GLY A 122 3.44 16.42 0.83
CA GLY A 122 4.34 16.36 1.98
C GLY A 122 3.65 16.40 3.34
N SER A 123 2.31 16.43 3.39
CA SER A 123 1.55 16.39 4.65
C SER A 123 1.38 14.98 5.23
N GLY A 124 2.00 13.98 4.60
CA GLY A 124 1.95 12.58 5.03
C GLY A 124 2.89 12.25 6.18
N TYR A 125 3.10 10.97 6.43
CA TYR A 125 4.00 10.44 7.46
C TYR A 125 4.63 9.13 6.99
N PRO A 126 5.77 8.68 7.56
CA PRO A 126 6.45 9.22 8.75
C PRO A 126 7.45 10.33 8.46
N ALA A 127 7.96 10.45 7.23
CA ALA A 127 9.06 11.36 6.89
C ALA A 127 8.60 12.71 6.31
N GLY A 128 7.34 12.82 5.88
CA GLY A 128 6.81 14.00 5.19
C GLY A 128 7.44 14.20 3.81
N LEU A 129 7.72 13.10 3.10
CA LEU A 129 8.23 13.17 1.73
C LEU A 129 7.17 13.77 0.81
N ALA A 130 7.60 14.59 -0.17
CA ALA A 130 6.71 15.24 -1.11
C ALA A 130 7.07 14.90 -2.57
N GLY A 131 6.05 14.85 -3.42
CA GLY A 131 6.22 14.68 -4.86
C GLY A 131 7.02 13.45 -5.23
N GLU A 132 7.99 13.62 -6.11
CA GLU A 132 8.83 12.53 -6.63
C GLU A 132 9.84 11.97 -5.60
N ALA A 133 10.01 12.62 -4.45
CA ALA A 133 10.78 12.06 -3.34
C ALA A 133 10.11 10.81 -2.72
N ILE A 134 8.79 10.65 -2.92
CA ILE A 134 8.09 9.44 -2.53
C ILE A 134 8.40 8.34 -3.56
N PRO A 135 8.89 7.14 -3.15
CA PRO A 135 9.13 6.03 -4.07
C PRO A 135 7.87 5.68 -4.89
N VAL A 136 8.03 5.33 -6.16
CA VAL A 136 6.91 4.96 -7.05
C VAL A 136 6.08 3.84 -6.44
N SER A 137 6.73 2.80 -5.90
CA SER A 137 6.09 1.67 -5.22
C SER A 137 5.13 2.12 -4.10
N ALA A 138 5.54 3.10 -3.31
CA ALA A 138 4.74 3.66 -2.23
C ALA A 138 3.57 4.53 -2.75
N ARG A 139 3.79 5.32 -3.83
CA ARG A 139 2.70 6.13 -4.45
C ARG A 139 1.59 5.23 -5.00
N LEU A 140 1.93 4.10 -5.64
CA LEU A 140 0.95 3.13 -6.14
C LEU A 140 0.17 2.51 -4.99
N MET A 141 0.88 2.10 -3.91
CA MET A 141 0.26 1.48 -2.75
C MET A 141 -0.67 2.44 -2.00
N ALA A 142 -0.30 3.72 -1.86
CA ALA A 142 -1.12 4.73 -1.20
C ALA A 142 -2.52 4.86 -1.83
N LEU A 143 -2.61 4.90 -3.16
CA LEU A 143 -3.90 4.97 -3.85
C LEU A 143 -4.66 3.65 -3.72
N ALA A 144 -4.00 2.51 -3.91
CA ALA A 144 -4.60 1.19 -3.84
C ALA A 144 -5.21 0.92 -2.46
N ASP A 145 -4.50 1.26 -1.38
CA ASP A 145 -4.97 1.08 0.00
C ASP A 145 -6.17 1.98 0.32
N VAL A 146 -6.12 3.25 -0.07
CA VAL A 146 -7.24 4.18 0.13
C VAL A 146 -8.47 3.75 -0.66
N PHE A 147 -8.30 3.34 -1.93
CA PHE A 147 -9.42 2.82 -2.73
C PHE A 147 -10.07 1.64 -2.05
N ASP A 148 -9.29 0.64 -1.63
CA ASP A 148 -9.81 -0.53 -0.94
C ASP A 148 -10.53 -0.16 0.36
N ALA A 149 -9.94 0.75 1.12
CA ALA A 149 -10.52 1.22 2.37
C ALA A 149 -11.86 1.96 2.20
N LEU A 150 -12.07 2.64 1.08
CA LEU A 150 -13.32 3.34 0.75
C LEU A 150 -14.38 2.35 0.24
N MET A 151 -13.98 1.40 -0.61
CA MET A 151 -14.88 0.41 -1.21
C MET A 151 -15.28 -0.71 -0.25
N THR A 152 -14.56 -0.89 0.87
CA THR A 152 -14.82 -1.98 1.81
C THR A 152 -15.63 -1.50 3.02
N ARG A 153 -16.67 -2.25 3.38
CA ARG A 153 -17.44 -2.03 4.60
C ARG A 153 -16.54 -2.20 5.83
N ARG A 154 -16.58 -1.26 6.74
CA ARG A 154 -15.92 -1.36 8.05
C ARG A 154 -16.98 -1.44 9.15
N VAL A 155 -16.59 -1.95 10.33
CA VAL A 155 -17.51 -2.16 11.48
C VAL A 155 -18.39 -0.94 11.77
N TYR A 156 -17.89 0.28 11.54
CA TYR A 156 -18.56 1.55 11.86
C TYR A 156 -18.91 2.41 10.64
N LYS A 157 -18.69 1.91 9.40
CA LYS A 157 -18.94 2.71 8.19
C LYS A 157 -19.33 1.81 7.02
N PRO A 158 -20.47 2.11 6.34
CA PRO A 158 -20.79 1.43 5.09
C PRO A 158 -19.70 1.73 4.04
N ALA A 159 -19.56 0.85 3.06
CA ALA A 159 -18.75 1.13 1.88
C ALA A 159 -19.32 2.36 1.14
N PHE A 160 -18.42 3.17 0.58
CA PHE A 160 -18.83 4.22 -0.36
C PHE A 160 -19.22 3.63 -1.70
N SER A 161 -20.04 4.34 -2.48
CA SER A 161 -20.25 3.99 -3.88
C SER A 161 -18.97 4.18 -4.69
N LEU A 162 -18.90 3.56 -5.87
CA LEU A 162 -17.79 3.77 -6.80
C LEU A 162 -17.66 5.24 -7.21
N GLU A 163 -18.79 5.93 -7.43
CA GLU A 163 -18.83 7.34 -7.80
C GLU A 163 -18.24 8.22 -6.71
N GLU A 164 -18.64 7.99 -5.46
CA GLU A 164 -18.14 8.74 -4.31
C GLU A 164 -16.66 8.45 -4.05
N THR A 165 -16.24 7.19 -4.16
CA THR A 165 -14.83 6.79 -4.05
C THR A 165 -13.98 7.45 -5.13
N THR A 166 -14.46 7.45 -6.38
CA THR A 166 -13.80 8.12 -7.51
C THR A 166 -13.65 9.62 -7.25
N ARG A 167 -14.71 10.28 -6.78
CA ARG A 167 -14.69 11.70 -6.43
C ARG A 167 -13.63 12.01 -5.37
N ILE A 168 -13.58 11.24 -4.28
CA ILE A 168 -12.61 11.41 -3.19
C ILE A 168 -11.18 11.27 -3.71
N ILE A 169 -10.90 10.26 -4.55
CA ILE A 169 -9.57 10.05 -5.13
C ILE A 169 -9.19 11.21 -6.04
N CYS A 170 -10.11 11.65 -6.91
CA CYS A 170 -9.85 12.78 -7.82
C CYS A 170 -9.62 14.09 -7.06
N GLU A 171 -10.34 14.36 -5.98
CA GLU A 171 -10.11 15.51 -5.10
C GLU A 171 -8.73 15.47 -4.43
N GLY A 172 -8.19 14.28 -4.19
CA GLY A 172 -6.84 14.05 -3.67
C GLY A 172 -5.71 14.21 -4.70
N ARG A 173 -6.01 14.42 -5.98
CA ARG A 173 -5.01 14.57 -7.06
C ARG A 173 -4.09 15.77 -6.81
N GLY A 174 -2.78 15.53 -6.72
CA GLY A 174 -1.77 16.57 -6.46
C GLY A 174 -1.66 17.01 -5.00
N SER A 175 -2.49 16.46 -4.10
CA SER A 175 -2.37 16.67 -2.66
C SER A 175 -2.08 15.36 -1.92
N HIS A 176 -3.02 14.44 -1.88
CA HIS A 176 -2.81 13.12 -1.31
C HIS A 176 -2.04 12.21 -2.27
N PHE A 177 -2.44 12.18 -3.54
CA PHE A 177 -1.95 11.25 -4.53
C PHE A 177 -1.15 11.93 -5.65
N ASP A 178 -0.17 11.18 -6.16
CA ASP A 178 0.52 11.54 -7.40
C ASP A 178 -0.49 11.73 -8.54
N PRO A 179 -0.46 12.88 -9.24
CA PRO A 179 -1.36 13.15 -10.36
C PRO A 179 -1.37 12.05 -11.43
N ALA A 180 -0.21 11.50 -11.79
CA ALA A 180 -0.11 10.46 -12.79
C ALA A 180 -0.70 9.12 -12.32
N VAL A 181 -0.61 8.82 -11.03
CA VAL A 181 -1.23 7.62 -10.44
C VAL A 181 -2.76 7.76 -10.42
N VAL A 182 -3.30 8.96 -10.14
CA VAL A 182 -4.75 9.20 -10.25
C VAL A 182 -5.23 9.10 -11.71
N ASP A 183 -4.46 9.63 -12.65
CA ASP A 183 -4.81 9.54 -14.09
C ASP A 183 -4.81 8.06 -14.55
N ALA A 184 -3.86 7.25 -14.08
CA ALA A 184 -3.83 5.81 -14.33
C ALA A 184 -5.04 5.09 -13.70
N PHE A 185 -5.40 5.43 -12.47
CA PHE A 185 -6.62 4.92 -11.83
C PHE A 185 -7.87 5.25 -12.64
N MET A 186 -8.02 6.50 -13.10
CA MET A 186 -9.16 6.91 -13.90
C MET A 186 -9.26 6.13 -15.21
N ALA A 187 -8.13 5.86 -15.86
CA ALA A 187 -8.08 5.05 -17.08
C ALA A 187 -8.46 3.57 -16.85
N ARG A 188 -8.30 3.06 -15.64
CA ARG A 188 -8.54 1.65 -15.26
C ARG A 188 -9.68 1.48 -14.24
N ARG A 189 -10.48 2.55 -14.02
CA ARG A 189 -11.50 2.64 -12.96
C ARG A 189 -12.48 1.46 -12.95
N ASP A 190 -12.96 1.05 -14.11
CA ASP A 190 -13.95 -0.03 -14.21
C ASP A 190 -13.32 -1.38 -13.82
N GLU A 191 -12.05 -1.61 -14.13
CA GLU A 191 -11.32 -2.81 -13.71
C GLU A 191 -11.10 -2.83 -12.18
N PHE A 192 -10.85 -1.68 -11.57
CA PHE A 192 -10.82 -1.55 -10.11
C PHE A 192 -12.16 -1.94 -9.48
N ALA A 193 -13.28 -1.48 -10.06
CA ALA A 193 -14.63 -1.82 -9.60
C ALA A 193 -14.91 -3.32 -9.73
N ASP A 194 -14.53 -3.93 -10.85
CA ASP A 194 -14.68 -5.38 -11.10
C ASP A 194 -13.90 -6.21 -10.08
N ILE A 195 -12.67 -5.79 -9.74
CA ILE A 195 -11.86 -6.47 -8.72
C ILE A 195 -12.52 -6.35 -7.34
N ALA A 196 -12.98 -5.15 -6.97
CA ALA A 196 -13.66 -4.92 -5.70
C ALA A 196 -14.90 -5.82 -5.56
N ALA A 197 -15.69 -5.94 -6.63
CA ALA A 197 -16.88 -6.79 -6.66
C ALA A 197 -16.55 -8.29 -6.59
N ARG A 198 -15.58 -8.76 -7.37
CA ARG A 198 -15.20 -10.19 -7.41
C ARG A 198 -14.52 -10.68 -6.13
N LEU A 199 -13.77 -9.81 -5.48
CA LEU A 199 -13.01 -10.10 -4.27
C LEU A 199 -13.65 -9.45 -3.04
N ALA A 200 -14.96 -9.22 -3.05
CA ALA A 200 -15.69 -8.74 -1.88
C ALA A 200 -15.52 -9.73 -0.72
N ASP A 201 -15.29 -9.19 0.49
CA ASP A 201 -15.28 -10.01 1.69
C ASP A 201 -16.68 -10.62 1.90
N PRO A 202 -16.79 -11.89 2.34
CA PRO A 202 -18.09 -12.50 2.61
C PRO A 202 -18.84 -11.65 3.66
N GLU A 203 -20.15 -11.47 3.44
CA GLU A 203 -20.97 -10.83 4.46
C GLU A 203 -20.84 -11.60 5.79
N PRO A 204 -20.67 -10.89 6.93
CA PRO A 204 -20.72 -11.57 8.20
C PRO A 204 -22.03 -12.32 8.30
N ALA A 205 -21.97 -13.64 8.48
CA ALA A 205 -23.15 -14.47 8.66
C ALA A 205 -24.09 -13.79 9.65
N GLY A 206 -25.32 -13.53 9.20
CA GLY A 206 -26.27 -12.66 9.88
C GLY A 206 -26.35 -12.97 11.37
N GLY A 207 -26.00 -11.98 12.20
CA GLY A 207 -26.43 -11.97 13.59
C GLY A 207 -27.94 -11.86 13.57
N GLU A 208 -28.62 -12.93 13.94
CA GLU A 208 -30.03 -12.87 14.28
C GLU A 208 -30.23 -11.72 15.27
N ALA A 209 -31.10 -10.81 14.86
CA ALA A 209 -31.60 -9.77 15.76
C ALA A 209 -32.30 -10.49 16.94
N ALA A 210 -31.78 -10.33 18.13
CA ALA A 210 -32.42 -10.61 19.39
C ALA A 210 -32.79 -9.28 20.06
#